data_2b88e4974a4dfafff376a3e7cbe70692
#
_entry.id   2b88e4974a4dfafff376a3e7cbe70692
#
_cell.length_a   1.000
_cell.length_b   1.000
_cell.length_c   1.000
_cell.angle_alpha   90.00
_cell.angle_beta   90.00
_cell.angle_gamma   90.00
#
_symmetry.space_group_name_H-M   'P 1'
#
loop_
_entity.id
_entity.type
_entity.pdbx_description
1 polymer ?
#
loop_
_entity_poly.entity_id
_entity_poly.type
_entity_poly.pdbx_seq_one_letter_code
_entity_poly.pdbx_strand_id
1 'polypeptide(L)'
;MISVGVDVSKGKSTICILKPYGEMIMSPKDYEHTQSDLKKLTDQLDDFEEEIHVTMESTGNYHLPIAAYLKKKNYDVRIVNPLEMKRYRCQGLRNPKTDSIDAVMIAQYGIDFWFRPFRDYVDDNERIELKALGMQYHKTMKTRKDRCLVLESIIDRTLPGIGGILNDYDKHTGKDKKSDFVYDFYHAEKITVHSEKRFCARYASWSKKKGYRYSEDEARQLYSIAKDSIPTLPPSENTKLIVQDAVRILREVDASLYDILTRMNEIAKSLPEYTTVMEMKGVGISIGPRLIAEIGDPRRFHSAKALIAYAGIDAPPYQSGRFTGTERHMSKRGSRIMRKLGFELMDAINKHQKSYAGDPVCEYFLAKRAEGKKCRVAMFAAYNKFLRIYHSRVSSVLNESVK
;
A
#
# COMPACT_ATOMS: atom_id res chain seq x y z
N MET A 1 -2.27 -33.25 -20.98
CA MET A 1 -2.33 -32.05 -20.13
C MET A 1 -3.59 -32.08 -19.30
N ILE A 2 -3.47 -31.86 -18.01
CA ILE A 2 -4.57 -31.80 -17.03
C ILE A 2 -4.60 -30.41 -16.43
N SER A 3 -5.80 -29.83 -16.33
CA SER A 3 -6.02 -28.54 -15.66
C SER A 3 -6.78 -28.72 -14.36
N VAL A 4 -6.19 -28.24 -13.27
CA VAL A 4 -6.75 -28.24 -11.92
C VAL A 4 -7.23 -26.84 -11.60
N GLY A 5 -8.53 -26.64 -11.52
CA GLY A 5 -9.15 -25.38 -11.11
C GLY A 5 -9.43 -25.36 -9.63
N VAL A 6 -8.95 -24.32 -8.96
CA VAL A 6 -9.04 -24.16 -7.49
C VAL A 6 -9.83 -22.89 -7.17
N ASP A 7 -11.06 -23.05 -6.74
CA ASP A 7 -11.82 -21.96 -6.13
C ASP A 7 -11.51 -21.87 -4.63
N VAL A 8 -10.95 -20.74 -4.20
CA VAL A 8 -10.36 -20.59 -2.87
C VAL A 8 -11.28 -19.85 -1.93
N SER A 9 -11.58 -20.49 -0.81
CA SER A 9 -12.32 -19.93 0.32
C SER A 9 -11.47 -19.90 1.60
N LYS A 10 -12.02 -19.34 2.68
CA LYS A 10 -11.32 -19.30 3.97
C LYS A 10 -11.20 -20.70 4.56
N GLY A 11 -9.99 -21.22 4.61
CA GLY A 11 -9.64 -22.51 5.23
C GLY A 11 -9.92 -23.74 4.37
N LYS A 12 -10.58 -23.59 3.21
CA LYS A 12 -10.85 -24.69 2.27
C LYS A 12 -10.81 -24.21 0.82
N SER A 13 -10.72 -25.13 -0.11
CA SER A 13 -10.88 -24.87 -1.55
C SER A 13 -11.72 -25.92 -2.20
N THR A 14 -12.55 -25.51 -3.16
CA THR A 14 -13.26 -26.42 -4.08
C THR A 14 -12.41 -26.64 -5.32
N ILE A 15 -12.12 -27.89 -5.64
CA ILE A 15 -11.18 -28.29 -6.68
C ILE A 15 -11.89 -29.13 -7.74
N CYS A 16 -11.66 -28.79 -9.00
CA CYS A 16 -12.15 -29.52 -10.18
C CYS A 16 -10.97 -29.87 -11.09
N ILE A 17 -10.99 -31.06 -11.71
CA ILE A 17 -9.96 -31.49 -12.65
C ILE A 17 -10.59 -31.75 -14.01
N LEU A 18 -10.06 -31.06 -15.02
CA LEU A 18 -10.51 -31.18 -16.42
C LEU A 18 -9.36 -31.55 -17.35
N LYS A 19 -9.70 -32.31 -18.41
CA LYS A 19 -8.88 -32.44 -19.63
C LYS A 19 -9.38 -31.49 -20.73
N PRO A 20 -8.57 -31.27 -21.78
CA PRO A 20 -9.02 -30.52 -22.96
C PRO A 20 -10.37 -31.01 -23.47
N TYR A 21 -11.10 -30.12 -24.13
CA TYR A 21 -12.47 -30.35 -24.64
C TYR A 21 -13.57 -30.55 -23.59
N GLY A 22 -13.26 -30.20 -22.30
CA GLY A 22 -14.25 -30.24 -21.23
C GLY A 22 -14.49 -31.60 -20.59
N GLU A 23 -13.63 -32.59 -20.86
CA GLU A 23 -13.68 -33.88 -20.17
C GLU A 23 -13.41 -33.70 -18.67
N MET A 24 -14.38 -34.04 -17.83
CA MET A 24 -14.30 -33.92 -16.40
C MET A 24 -13.72 -35.20 -15.78
N ILE A 25 -12.50 -35.10 -15.26
CA ILE A 25 -11.82 -36.20 -14.58
C ILE A 25 -12.24 -36.29 -13.11
N MET A 26 -12.33 -35.12 -12.43
CA MET A 26 -12.82 -35.06 -11.07
C MET A 26 -13.87 -33.95 -10.98
N SER A 27 -15.07 -34.30 -10.52
CA SER A 27 -16.11 -33.32 -10.19
C SER A 27 -15.67 -32.44 -9.03
N PRO A 28 -16.22 -31.21 -8.90
CA PRO A 28 -15.89 -30.30 -7.84
C PRO A 28 -15.97 -30.95 -6.46
N LYS A 29 -14.88 -30.93 -5.71
CA LYS A 29 -14.73 -31.53 -4.40
C LYS A 29 -13.99 -30.56 -3.47
N ASP A 30 -14.43 -30.50 -2.21
CA ASP A 30 -13.82 -29.65 -1.20
C ASP A 30 -12.59 -30.34 -0.56
N TYR A 31 -11.54 -29.54 -0.36
CA TYR A 31 -10.35 -29.90 0.39
C TYR A 31 -10.04 -28.80 1.40
N GLU A 32 -9.81 -29.19 2.66
CA GLU A 32 -9.38 -28.27 3.69
C GLU A 32 -7.91 -27.89 3.54
N HIS A 33 -7.52 -26.69 3.96
CA HIS A 33 -6.12 -26.23 3.92
C HIS A 33 -5.31 -26.86 5.10
N THR A 34 -5.43 -28.17 5.25
CA THR A 34 -4.65 -28.97 6.20
C THR A 34 -3.62 -29.83 5.46
N GLN A 35 -2.54 -30.19 6.17
CA GLN A 35 -1.51 -31.07 5.58
C GLN A 35 -2.07 -32.40 5.11
N SER A 36 -3.03 -32.98 5.87
CA SER A 36 -3.64 -34.27 5.55
C SER A 36 -4.53 -34.22 4.30
N ASP A 37 -5.35 -33.18 4.14
CA ASP A 37 -6.26 -33.08 3.01
C ASP A 37 -5.54 -32.66 1.74
N LEU A 38 -4.57 -31.71 1.85
CA LEU A 38 -3.75 -31.33 0.70
C LEU A 38 -2.82 -32.47 0.26
N LYS A 39 -2.42 -33.38 1.18
CA LYS A 39 -1.73 -34.61 0.80
C LYS A 39 -2.62 -35.53 -0.02
N LYS A 40 -3.88 -35.77 0.41
CA LYS A 40 -4.85 -36.55 -0.39
C LYS A 40 -5.03 -36.00 -1.80
N LEU A 41 -5.05 -34.68 -1.93
CA LEU A 41 -5.10 -34.03 -3.23
C LEU A 41 -3.85 -34.36 -4.06
N THR A 42 -2.64 -34.15 -3.50
CA THR A 42 -1.42 -34.42 -4.25
C THR A 42 -1.24 -35.90 -4.56
N ASP A 43 -1.60 -36.81 -3.64
CA ASP A 43 -1.57 -38.26 -3.91
C ASP A 43 -2.47 -38.61 -5.13
N GLN A 44 -3.64 -37.97 -5.28
CA GLN A 44 -4.50 -38.14 -6.45
C GLN A 44 -3.94 -37.49 -7.73
N LEU A 45 -3.24 -36.36 -7.60
CA LEU A 45 -2.62 -35.71 -8.75
C LEU A 45 -1.38 -36.47 -9.24
N ASP A 46 -0.62 -37.07 -8.33
CA ASP A 46 0.58 -37.85 -8.65
C ASP A 46 0.26 -39.15 -9.40
N ASP A 47 -1.01 -39.61 -9.37
CA ASP A 47 -1.50 -40.77 -10.17
C ASP A 47 -1.61 -40.47 -11.68
N PHE A 48 -1.54 -39.21 -12.11
CA PHE A 48 -1.61 -38.85 -13.51
C PHE A 48 -0.22 -38.75 -14.14
N GLU A 49 -0.06 -39.35 -15.30
CA GLU A 49 1.18 -39.30 -16.08
C GLU A 49 1.30 -38.00 -16.91
N GLU A 50 0.19 -37.29 -17.09
CA GLU A 50 0.15 -36.08 -17.89
C GLU A 50 0.62 -34.83 -17.13
N GLU A 51 1.06 -33.83 -17.88
CA GLU A 51 1.45 -32.51 -17.33
C GLU A 51 0.25 -31.85 -16.65
N ILE A 52 0.44 -31.43 -15.40
CA ILE A 52 -0.58 -30.85 -14.54
C ILE A 52 -0.35 -29.37 -14.38
N HIS A 53 -1.37 -28.57 -14.72
CA HIS A 53 -1.40 -27.13 -14.48
C HIS A 53 -2.48 -26.77 -13.48
N VAL A 54 -2.07 -26.17 -12.36
CA VAL A 54 -2.99 -25.70 -11.33
C VAL A 54 -3.28 -24.23 -11.53
N THR A 55 -4.54 -23.89 -11.66
CA THR A 55 -5.00 -22.49 -11.79
C THR A 55 -5.88 -22.13 -10.60
N MET A 56 -5.63 -20.96 -9.99
CA MET A 56 -6.44 -20.42 -8.90
C MET A 56 -6.63 -18.92 -9.01
N GLU A 57 -7.74 -18.41 -8.47
CA GLU A 57 -7.98 -16.97 -8.36
C GLU A 57 -7.34 -16.42 -7.09
N SER A 58 -6.68 -15.26 -7.17
CA SER A 58 -6.13 -14.60 -5.98
C SER A 58 -7.26 -14.01 -5.12
N THR A 59 -7.64 -14.71 -4.06
CA THR A 59 -8.69 -14.30 -3.12
C THR A 59 -8.07 -13.87 -1.79
N GLY A 60 -7.83 -12.58 -1.63
CA GLY A 60 -7.18 -12.04 -0.44
C GLY A 60 -5.87 -12.77 -0.11
N ASN A 61 -5.76 -13.34 1.11
CA ASN A 61 -4.64 -14.17 1.53
C ASN A 61 -4.98 -15.68 1.56
N TYR A 62 -6.21 -16.05 1.22
CA TYR A 62 -6.69 -17.42 1.41
C TYR A 62 -6.07 -18.43 0.45
N HIS A 63 -5.64 -17.97 -0.74
CA HIS A 63 -4.95 -18.81 -1.73
C HIS A 63 -3.49 -19.13 -1.33
N LEU A 64 -2.87 -18.35 -0.45
CA LEU A 64 -1.45 -18.51 -0.11
C LEU A 64 -1.10 -19.89 0.46
N PRO A 65 -1.86 -20.48 1.43
CA PRO A 65 -1.51 -21.78 1.99
C PRO A 65 -1.49 -22.90 0.94
N ILE A 66 -2.54 -23.00 0.13
CA ILE A 66 -2.63 -24.04 -0.90
C ILE A 66 -1.61 -23.81 -2.02
N ALA A 67 -1.40 -22.56 -2.45
CA ALA A 67 -0.39 -22.23 -3.44
C ALA A 67 1.02 -22.61 -2.97
N ALA A 68 1.36 -22.24 -1.72
CA ALA A 68 2.67 -22.58 -1.13
C ALA A 68 2.87 -24.10 -1.00
N TYR A 69 1.82 -24.83 -0.59
CA TYR A 69 1.89 -26.27 -0.47
C TYR A 69 2.13 -26.95 -1.83
N LEU A 70 1.35 -26.58 -2.85
CA LEU A 70 1.46 -27.16 -4.20
C LEU A 70 2.80 -26.79 -4.88
N LYS A 71 3.26 -25.54 -4.74
CA LYS A 71 4.58 -25.14 -5.23
C LYS A 71 5.73 -25.90 -4.57
N LYS A 72 5.65 -26.14 -3.27
CA LYS A 72 6.63 -26.97 -2.56
C LYS A 72 6.69 -28.42 -3.07
N LYS A 73 5.60 -28.87 -3.68
CA LYS A 73 5.49 -30.18 -4.36
C LYS A 73 5.83 -30.12 -5.84
N ASN A 74 6.37 -28.99 -6.34
CA ASN A 74 6.77 -28.74 -7.71
C ASN A 74 5.65 -28.74 -8.76
N TYR A 75 4.39 -28.49 -8.37
CA TYR A 75 3.31 -28.27 -9.34
C TYR A 75 3.42 -26.88 -9.98
N ASP A 76 3.07 -26.77 -11.27
CA ASP A 76 2.89 -25.48 -11.98
C ASP A 76 1.61 -24.80 -11.46
N VAL A 77 1.77 -23.79 -10.58
CA VAL A 77 0.65 -23.09 -9.92
C VAL A 77 0.52 -21.68 -10.48
N ARG A 78 -0.56 -21.40 -11.17
CA ARG A 78 -0.90 -20.11 -11.76
C ARG A 78 -1.94 -19.37 -10.93
N ILE A 79 -1.58 -18.20 -10.44
CA ILE A 79 -2.48 -17.34 -9.68
C ILE A 79 -3.00 -16.25 -10.60
N VAL A 80 -4.31 -16.27 -10.87
CA VAL A 80 -4.99 -15.39 -11.83
C VAL A 80 -5.60 -14.19 -11.11
N ASN A 81 -5.57 -13.03 -11.78
CA ASN A 81 -6.18 -11.82 -11.25
C ASN A 81 -7.72 -11.94 -11.25
N PRO A 82 -8.40 -11.60 -10.12
CA PRO A 82 -9.86 -11.64 -10.01
C PRO A 82 -10.60 -10.84 -11.11
N LEU A 83 -10.03 -9.76 -11.60
CA LEU A 83 -10.62 -8.98 -12.69
C LEU A 83 -10.58 -9.74 -14.03
N GLU A 84 -9.56 -10.57 -14.24
CA GLU A 84 -9.42 -11.40 -15.43
C GLU A 84 -10.41 -12.55 -15.38
N MET A 85 -10.49 -13.25 -14.24
CA MET A 85 -11.52 -14.28 -14.01
C MET A 85 -12.93 -13.74 -14.15
N LYS A 86 -13.22 -12.55 -13.59
CA LYS A 86 -14.54 -11.92 -13.77
C LYS A 86 -14.87 -11.67 -15.23
N ARG A 87 -13.93 -11.22 -16.05
CA ARG A 87 -14.15 -11.02 -17.49
C ARG A 87 -14.41 -12.32 -18.21
N TYR A 88 -13.69 -13.37 -17.84
CA TYR A 88 -13.87 -14.69 -18.41
C TYR A 88 -15.27 -15.26 -18.09
N ARG A 89 -15.70 -15.16 -16.84
CA ARG A 89 -17.05 -15.59 -16.40
C ARG A 89 -18.18 -14.82 -17.11
N CYS A 90 -17.99 -13.53 -17.41
CA CYS A 90 -19.01 -12.69 -18.06
C CYS A 90 -19.25 -13.02 -19.55
N GLN A 91 -18.63 -14.04 -20.13
CA GLN A 91 -18.85 -14.46 -21.52
C GLN A 91 -20.13 -15.29 -21.69
N GLY A 92 -20.74 -15.78 -20.58
CA GLY A 92 -21.98 -16.54 -20.62
C GLY A 92 -23.26 -15.69 -20.47
N LEU A 93 -24.36 -16.12 -21.10
CA LEU A 93 -25.67 -15.47 -21.00
C LEU A 93 -26.29 -15.58 -19.58
N ARG A 94 -25.94 -16.62 -18.84
CA ARG A 94 -26.39 -16.84 -17.44
C ARG A 94 -25.19 -17.21 -16.60
N ASN A 95 -25.01 -16.51 -15.48
CA ASN A 95 -23.87 -16.68 -14.59
C ASN A 95 -24.34 -17.09 -13.17
N PRO A 96 -24.77 -18.36 -12.97
CA PRO A 96 -24.99 -18.86 -11.64
C PRO A 96 -23.64 -18.86 -10.89
N LYS A 97 -23.67 -18.54 -9.62
CA LYS A 97 -22.46 -18.45 -8.80
C LYS A 97 -22.53 -19.47 -7.66
N THR A 98 -21.71 -20.50 -7.76
CA THR A 98 -21.44 -21.47 -6.69
C THR A 98 -19.96 -21.83 -6.75
N ASP A 99 -19.36 -22.21 -5.61
CA ASP A 99 -17.95 -22.60 -5.53
C ASP A 99 -17.62 -23.74 -6.53
N SER A 100 -18.57 -24.68 -6.74
CA SER A 100 -18.42 -25.77 -7.72
C SER A 100 -18.32 -25.25 -9.17
N ILE A 101 -19.20 -24.32 -9.55
CA ILE A 101 -19.19 -23.72 -10.89
C ILE A 101 -17.93 -22.88 -11.07
N ASP A 102 -17.54 -22.14 -10.04
CA ASP A 102 -16.34 -21.31 -10.07
C ASP A 102 -15.07 -22.18 -10.23
N ALA A 103 -14.97 -23.32 -9.55
CA ALA A 103 -13.85 -24.28 -9.72
C ALA A 103 -13.77 -24.83 -11.16
N VAL A 104 -14.90 -25.20 -11.77
CA VAL A 104 -14.96 -25.65 -13.17
C VAL A 104 -14.52 -24.53 -14.12
N MET A 105 -15.01 -23.30 -13.92
CA MET A 105 -14.65 -22.15 -14.75
C MET A 105 -13.17 -21.81 -14.64
N ILE A 106 -12.56 -21.96 -13.45
CA ILE A 106 -11.14 -21.75 -13.24
C ILE A 106 -10.31 -22.83 -13.96
N ALA A 107 -10.75 -24.10 -13.90
CA ALA A 107 -10.10 -25.19 -14.62
C ALA A 107 -10.17 -24.97 -16.14
N GLN A 108 -11.34 -24.57 -16.66
CA GLN A 108 -11.51 -24.26 -18.09
C GLN A 108 -10.64 -23.06 -18.51
N TYR A 109 -10.56 -22.01 -17.70
CA TYR A 109 -9.63 -20.91 -17.94
C TYR A 109 -8.18 -21.39 -18.04
N GLY A 110 -7.77 -22.32 -17.18
CA GLY A 110 -6.44 -22.95 -17.24
C GLY A 110 -6.18 -23.63 -18.58
N ILE A 111 -7.16 -24.34 -19.14
CA ILE A 111 -7.07 -24.98 -20.47
C ILE A 111 -6.97 -23.92 -21.57
N ASP A 112 -7.87 -22.93 -21.57
CA ASP A 112 -7.98 -21.94 -22.64
C ASP A 112 -6.76 -21.01 -22.74
N PHE A 113 -6.05 -20.82 -21.64
CA PHE A 113 -4.95 -19.85 -21.54
C PHE A 113 -3.61 -20.42 -21.04
N TRP A 114 -3.44 -21.74 -20.98
CA TRP A 114 -2.20 -22.39 -20.54
C TRP A 114 -0.97 -21.94 -21.35
N PHE A 115 -1.13 -21.65 -22.63
CA PHE A 115 -0.06 -21.22 -23.54
C PHE A 115 0.45 -19.79 -23.27
N ARG A 116 -0.25 -19.00 -22.46
CA ARG A 116 0.21 -17.67 -22.10
C ARG A 116 1.45 -17.78 -21.22
N PRO A 117 2.52 -17.05 -21.54
CA PRO A 117 3.72 -17.07 -20.69
C PRO A 117 3.36 -16.69 -19.25
N PHE A 118 3.53 -17.61 -18.36
CA PHE A 118 3.43 -17.40 -16.93
C PHE A 118 4.85 -17.44 -16.37
N ARG A 119 5.27 -16.36 -15.72
CA ARG A 119 6.52 -16.36 -14.99
C ARG A 119 6.17 -16.68 -13.55
N ASP A 120 6.42 -17.91 -13.15
CA ASP A 120 6.36 -18.27 -11.75
C ASP A 120 7.53 -17.56 -11.05
N TYR A 121 7.20 -16.72 -10.11
CA TYR A 121 8.16 -16.01 -9.30
C TYR A 121 7.96 -16.43 -7.85
N VAL A 122 8.92 -17.16 -7.34
CA VAL A 122 8.96 -17.50 -5.91
C VAL A 122 9.67 -16.36 -5.21
N ASP A 123 8.92 -15.57 -4.44
CA ASP A 123 9.51 -14.57 -3.57
C ASP A 123 10.34 -15.31 -2.50
N ASP A 124 11.55 -14.82 -2.23
CA ASP A 124 12.36 -15.22 -1.08
C ASP A 124 11.65 -14.84 0.24
N ASN A 125 12.08 -15.43 1.34
CA ASN A 125 11.46 -15.19 2.65
C ASN A 125 11.52 -13.73 3.05
N GLU A 126 12.61 -13.05 2.74
CA GLU A 126 12.83 -11.64 3.02
C GLU A 126 11.80 -10.75 2.30
N ARG A 127 11.49 -11.04 1.04
CA ARG A 127 10.47 -10.32 0.28
C ARG A 127 9.06 -10.60 0.78
N ILE A 128 8.77 -11.85 1.18
CA ILE A 128 7.48 -12.23 1.77
C ILE A 128 7.26 -11.47 3.08
N GLU A 129 8.26 -11.46 3.97
CA GLU A 129 8.22 -10.73 5.24
C GLU A 129 8.09 -9.22 5.01
N LEU A 130 8.90 -8.67 4.11
CA LEU A 130 8.87 -7.25 3.78
C LEU A 130 7.51 -6.81 3.24
N LYS A 131 6.89 -7.63 2.40
CA LYS A 131 5.54 -7.39 1.88
C LYS A 131 4.48 -7.44 2.98
N ALA A 132 4.59 -8.40 3.91
CA ALA A 132 3.69 -8.50 5.06
C ALA A 132 3.80 -7.27 5.97
N LEU A 133 5.01 -6.80 6.27
CA LEU A 133 5.27 -5.57 7.00
C LEU A 133 4.75 -4.33 6.25
N GLY A 134 4.92 -4.28 4.93
CA GLY A 134 4.38 -3.19 4.08
C GLY A 134 2.87 -3.10 4.14
N MET A 135 2.16 -4.23 4.10
CA MET A 135 0.71 -4.28 4.29
C MET A 135 0.30 -3.84 5.70
N GLN A 136 1.03 -4.30 6.74
CA GLN A 136 0.78 -3.89 8.12
C GLN A 136 1.00 -2.39 8.30
N TYR A 137 2.11 -1.84 7.79
CA TYR A 137 2.38 -0.40 7.80
C TYR A 137 1.23 0.39 7.16
N HIS A 138 0.73 -0.07 6.01
CA HIS A 138 -0.37 0.61 5.33
C HIS A 138 -1.67 0.60 6.15
N LYS A 139 -2.01 -0.51 6.82
CA LYS A 139 -3.16 -0.61 7.72
C LYS A 139 -3.01 0.30 8.93
N THR A 140 -1.84 0.28 9.58
CA THR A 140 -1.54 1.11 10.75
C THR A 140 -1.56 2.61 10.40
N MET A 141 -1.08 3.00 9.20
CA MET A 141 -1.22 4.37 8.68
C MET A 141 -2.69 4.80 8.50
N LYS A 142 -3.59 3.88 8.14
CA LYS A 142 -5.02 4.18 8.11
C LYS A 142 -5.55 4.42 9.52
N THR A 143 -5.22 3.54 10.47
CA THR A 143 -5.56 3.71 11.89
C THR A 143 -5.04 5.04 12.43
N ARG A 144 -3.79 5.40 12.12
CA ARG A 144 -3.23 6.71 12.49
C ARG A 144 -4.11 7.87 12.04
N LYS A 145 -4.50 7.85 10.74
CA LYS A 145 -5.37 8.89 10.19
C LYS A 145 -6.70 8.98 10.93
N ASP A 146 -7.31 7.84 11.23
CA ASP A 146 -8.58 7.79 11.96
C ASP A 146 -8.41 8.35 13.39
N ARG A 147 -7.30 8.05 14.07
CA ARG A 147 -6.98 8.60 15.40
C ARG A 147 -6.69 10.10 15.37
N CYS A 148 -6.01 10.61 14.33
CA CYS A 148 -5.86 12.04 14.12
C CYS A 148 -7.22 12.75 14.01
N LEU A 149 -8.16 12.20 13.24
CA LEU A 149 -9.49 12.79 13.10
C LEU A 149 -10.27 12.79 14.44
N VAL A 150 -10.13 11.74 15.24
CA VAL A 150 -10.70 11.71 16.59
C VAL A 150 -10.12 12.80 17.46
N LEU A 151 -8.78 12.93 17.48
CA LEU A 151 -8.10 13.98 18.26
C LEU A 151 -8.50 15.39 17.79
N GLU A 152 -8.56 15.64 16.48
CA GLU A 152 -9.03 16.92 15.93
C GLU A 152 -10.45 17.25 16.41
N SER A 153 -11.39 16.28 16.36
CA SER A 153 -12.75 16.48 16.85
C SER A 153 -12.81 16.80 18.34
N ILE A 154 -11.89 16.27 19.16
CA ILE A 154 -11.80 16.60 20.57
C ILE A 154 -11.21 18.01 20.76
N ILE A 155 -10.19 18.36 20.01
CA ILE A 155 -9.56 19.70 20.01
C ILE A 155 -10.60 20.77 19.66
N ASP A 156 -11.43 20.55 18.63
CA ASP A 156 -12.48 21.48 18.24
C ASP A 156 -13.52 21.75 19.36
N ARG A 157 -13.59 20.87 20.34
CA ARG A 157 -14.50 20.98 21.50
C ARG A 157 -13.82 21.50 22.76
N THR A 158 -12.49 21.51 22.84
CA THR A 158 -11.73 21.90 24.03
C THR A 158 -10.83 23.10 23.80
N LEU A 159 -10.27 23.22 22.59
CA LEU A 159 -9.32 24.24 22.15
C LEU A 159 -9.60 24.64 20.69
N PRO A 160 -10.84 25.09 20.35
CA PRO A 160 -11.18 25.38 18.95
C PRO A 160 -10.21 26.41 18.34
N GLY A 161 -9.81 26.15 17.09
CA GLY A 161 -8.97 27.05 16.29
C GLY A 161 -7.46 26.86 16.40
N ILE A 162 -6.93 26.03 17.31
CA ILE A 162 -5.48 25.82 17.42
C ILE A 162 -4.87 24.92 16.34
N GLY A 163 -5.71 24.15 15.63
CA GLY A 163 -5.26 23.13 14.68
C GLY A 163 -4.41 23.65 13.52
N GLY A 164 -4.48 24.96 13.20
CA GLY A 164 -3.69 25.60 12.15
C GLY A 164 -2.31 26.12 12.57
N ILE A 165 -2.06 26.25 13.89
CA ILE A 165 -0.84 26.89 14.41
C ILE A 165 0.25 25.86 14.69
N LEU A 166 -0.09 24.72 15.29
CA LEU A 166 0.84 23.70 15.71
C LEU A 166 0.86 22.53 14.69
N ASN A 167 1.80 22.56 13.74
CA ASN A 167 1.87 21.56 12.65
C ASN A 167 3.23 20.85 12.55
N ASP A 168 3.99 20.77 13.63
CA ASP A 168 5.32 20.15 13.65
C ASP A 168 5.22 18.65 13.95
N TYR A 169 4.81 17.85 12.98
CA TYR A 169 4.88 16.38 13.05
C TYR A 169 6.13 15.86 12.35
N ASP A 170 7.01 15.24 13.12
CA ASP A 170 8.18 14.54 12.59
C ASP A 170 7.91 13.05 12.39
N LYS A 171 7.87 12.63 11.14
CA LYS A 171 7.61 11.23 10.74
C LYS A 171 8.71 10.25 11.18
N HIS A 172 9.92 10.74 11.43
CA HIS A 172 11.06 9.89 11.77
C HIS A 172 11.15 9.63 13.27
N THR A 173 10.78 10.61 14.08
CA THR A 173 10.81 10.50 15.55
C THR A 173 9.44 10.30 16.17
N GLY A 174 8.36 10.46 15.40
CA GLY A 174 6.99 10.45 15.91
C GLY A 174 6.64 11.68 16.77
N LYS A 175 7.53 12.68 16.89
CA LYS A 175 7.27 13.90 17.63
C LYS A 175 6.16 14.71 16.97
N ASP A 176 5.16 15.09 17.76
CA ASP A 176 4.02 15.89 17.33
C ASP A 176 3.78 17.00 18.38
N LYS A 177 4.18 18.21 18.05
CA LYS A 177 4.06 19.37 18.93
C LYS A 177 2.61 19.65 19.32
N LYS A 178 1.67 19.46 18.38
CA LYS A 178 0.23 19.65 18.63
C LYS A 178 -0.28 18.64 19.65
N SER A 179 -0.01 17.36 19.45
CA SER A 179 -0.42 16.31 20.39
C SER A 179 0.20 16.50 21.78
N ASP A 180 1.48 16.89 21.86
CA ASP A 180 2.15 17.17 23.12
C ASP A 180 1.56 18.41 23.80
N PHE A 181 1.23 19.44 23.03
CA PHE A 181 0.61 20.64 23.55
C PHE A 181 -0.78 20.36 24.14
N VAL A 182 -1.66 19.72 23.40
CA VAL A 182 -3.02 19.44 23.88
C VAL A 182 -3.03 18.42 25.03
N TYR A 183 -2.04 17.55 25.13
CA TYR A 183 -1.89 16.66 26.28
C TYR A 183 -1.67 17.45 27.59
N ASP A 184 -0.85 18.50 27.54
CA ASP A 184 -0.47 19.30 28.72
C ASP A 184 -1.42 20.50 28.94
N PHE A 185 -1.97 21.09 27.85
CA PHE A 185 -2.89 22.24 27.86
C PHE A 185 -4.25 21.85 27.26
N TYR A 186 -4.88 20.86 27.82
CA TYR A 186 -6.04 20.15 27.27
C TYR A 186 -7.32 20.99 27.08
N HIS A 187 -7.38 22.25 27.56
CA HIS A 187 -8.57 23.10 27.48
C HIS A 187 -8.18 24.59 27.42
N ALA A 188 -8.98 25.43 26.74
CA ALA A 188 -8.75 26.86 26.59
C ALA A 188 -8.60 27.60 27.94
N GLU A 189 -9.39 27.25 28.93
CA GLU A 189 -9.30 27.83 30.25
C GLU A 189 -7.96 27.56 30.95
N LYS A 190 -7.28 26.46 30.65
CA LYS A 190 -5.94 26.17 31.19
C LYS A 190 -4.84 27.10 30.62
N ILE A 191 -5.15 27.74 29.51
CA ILE A 191 -4.31 28.77 28.88
C ILE A 191 -4.67 30.14 29.45
N THR A 192 -5.96 30.47 29.48
CA THR A 192 -6.45 31.80 29.82
C THR A 192 -6.58 32.09 31.32
N VAL A 193 -6.43 31.07 32.20
CA VAL A 193 -6.37 31.25 33.67
C VAL A 193 -5.22 32.14 34.08
N HIS A 194 -4.21 32.33 33.24
CA HIS A 194 -3.08 33.21 33.44
C HIS A 194 -3.11 34.40 32.46
N SER A 195 -2.39 35.50 32.80
CA SER A 195 -2.16 36.58 31.84
C SER A 195 -1.34 36.09 30.66
N GLU A 196 -1.48 36.73 29.47
CA GLU A 196 -0.71 36.42 28.26
C GLU A 196 0.80 36.33 28.54
N LYS A 197 1.38 37.33 29.25
CA LYS A 197 2.81 37.34 29.61
C LYS A 197 3.20 36.07 30.38
N ARG A 198 2.36 35.64 31.34
CA ARG A 198 2.62 34.44 32.16
C ARG A 198 2.46 33.16 31.36
N PHE A 199 1.48 33.13 30.47
CA PHE A 199 1.33 31.98 29.54
C PHE A 199 2.52 31.88 28.59
N CYS A 200 2.98 32.95 27.95
CA CYS A 200 4.16 32.95 27.07
C CYS A 200 5.42 32.44 27.81
N ALA A 201 5.66 32.85 29.05
CA ALA A 201 6.77 32.35 29.87
C ALA A 201 6.63 30.84 30.17
N ARG A 202 5.40 30.37 30.46
CA ARG A 202 5.11 28.95 30.70
C ARG A 202 5.28 28.13 29.42
N TYR A 203 4.84 28.66 28.29
CA TYR A 203 4.98 28.01 26.96
C TYR A 203 6.47 27.94 26.55
N ALA A 204 7.27 28.98 26.82
CA ALA A 204 8.71 28.95 26.58
C ALA A 204 9.39 27.82 27.38
N SER A 205 9.08 27.72 28.67
CA SER A 205 9.61 26.66 29.54
C SER A 205 9.16 25.25 29.07
N TRP A 206 7.91 25.13 28.68
CA TRP A 206 7.36 23.90 28.14
C TRP A 206 8.04 23.50 26.83
N SER A 207 8.18 24.43 25.89
CA SER A 207 8.85 24.20 24.59
C SER A 207 10.29 23.72 24.79
N LYS A 208 11.04 24.39 25.70
CA LYS A 208 12.41 23.98 26.04
C LYS A 208 12.45 22.55 26.62
N LYS A 209 11.56 22.26 27.58
CA LYS A 209 11.48 20.91 28.20
C LYS A 209 11.17 19.80 27.21
N LYS A 210 10.32 20.07 26.24
CA LYS A 210 9.91 19.11 25.20
C LYS A 210 10.88 19.06 24.00
N GLY A 211 11.84 20.00 23.94
CA GLY A 211 12.79 20.09 22.82
C GLY A 211 12.20 20.66 21.55
N TYR A 212 11.19 21.55 21.67
CA TYR A 212 10.63 22.31 20.57
C TYR A 212 11.24 23.70 20.47
N ARG A 213 11.25 24.26 19.25
CA ARG A 213 11.62 25.65 19.05
C ARG A 213 10.51 26.53 19.62
N TYR A 214 10.90 27.48 20.49
CA TYR A 214 9.98 28.50 20.99
C TYR A 214 9.79 29.62 19.98
N SER A 215 8.57 30.09 19.84
CA SER A 215 8.20 31.33 19.14
C SER A 215 7.25 32.12 20.00
N GLU A 216 7.57 33.40 20.23
CA GLU A 216 6.73 34.30 21.01
C GLU A 216 5.42 34.61 20.25
N ASP A 217 5.51 34.80 18.95
CA ASP A 217 4.32 35.03 18.10
C ASP A 217 3.35 33.84 18.14
N GLU A 218 3.88 32.62 18.10
CA GLU A 218 3.07 31.39 18.24
C GLU A 218 2.39 31.35 19.63
N ALA A 219 3.13 31.67 20.70
CA ALA A 219 2.56 31.70 22.05
C ALA A 219 1.44 32.74 22.18
N ARG A 220 1.62 33.95 21.64
CA ARG A 220 0.60 35.00 21.63
C ARG A 220 -0.62 34.60 20.80
N GLN A 221 -0.42 33.98 19.65
CA GLN A 221 -1.53 33.47 18.82
C GLN A 221 -2.33 32.40 19.55
N LEU A 222 -1.66 31.45 20.21
CA LEU A 222 -2.32 30.41 21.02
C LEU A 222 -3.14 31.01 22.15
N TYR A 223 -2.61 32.03 22.83
CA TYR A 223 -3.34 32.73 23.90
C TYR A 223 -4.56 33.47 23.37
N SER A 224 -4.40 34.25 22.28
CA SER A 224 -5.49 34.97 21.64
C SER A 224 -6.62 34.05 21.20
N ILE A 225 -6.28 32.94 20.53
CA ILE A 225 -7.30 31.96 20.11
C ILE A 225 -7.99 31.32 21.32
N ALA A 226 -7.24 30.95 22.36
CA ALA A 226 -7.82 30.34 23.54
C ALA A 226 -8.79 31.33 24.27
N LYS A 227 -8.47 32.63 24.24
CA LYS A 227 -9.29 33.68 24.85
C LYS A 227 -10.59 33.94 24.09
N ASP A 228 -10.54 33.81 22.75
CA ASP A 228 -11.67 34.12 21.85
C ASP A 228 -12.51 32.87 21.51
N SER A 229 -12.02 31.68 21.89
CA SER A 229 -12.66 30.40 21.59
C SER A 229 -13.85 30.12 22.52
N ILE A 230 -14.80 29.31 22.03
CA ILE A 230 -15.97 28.86 22.78
C ILE A 230 -15.90 27.32 22.88
N PRO A 231 -15.21 26.76 23.91
CA PRO A 231 -15.21 25.34 24.14
C PRO A 231 -16.61 24.80 24.45
N THR A 232 -16.91 23.60 23.96
CA THR A 232 -18.22 22.93 24.19
C THR A 232 -18.14 21.81 25.22
N LEU A 233 -16.92 21.40 25.61
CA LEU A 233 -16.68 20.52 26.75
C LEU A 233 -16.23 21.34 27.95
N PRO A 234 -16.59 20.96 29.20
CA PRO A 234 -16.13 21.69 30.40
C PRO A 234 -14.66 21.34 30.72
N PRO A 235 -13.92 22.22 31.44
CA PRO A 235 -12.52 21.99 31.85
C PRO A 235 -12.43 21.00 33.04
N SER A 236 -13.01 19.80 32.89
CA SER A 236 -13.10 18.78 33.94
C SER A 236 -11.99 17.73 33.83
N GLU A 237 -11.81 16.91 34.88
CA GLU A 237 -10.90 15.76 34.84
C GLU A 237 -11.33 14.72 33.81
N ASN A 238 -12.63 14.56 33.52
CA ASN A 238 -13.11 13.69 32.46
C ASN A 238 -12.69 14.21 31.09
N THR A 239 -12.79 15.50 30.81
CA THR A 239 -12.32 16.11 29.57
C THR A 239 -10.81 15.95 29.40
N LYS A 240 -10.05 16.14 30.49
CA LYS A 240 -8.60 15.88 30.49
C LYS A 240 -8.28 14.43 30.15
N LEU A 241 -9.01 13.48 30.77
CA LEU A 241 -8.83 12.05 30.48
C LEU A 241 -9.09 11.74 29.01
N ILE A 242 -10.18 12.27 28.42
CA ILE A 242 -10.53 12.05 27.00
C ILE A 242 -9.41 12.55 26.09
N VAL A 243 -8.89 13.78 26.32
CA VAL A 243 -7.79 14.35 25.50
C VAL A 243 -6.52 13.52 25.66
N GLN A 244 -6.13 13.22 26.91
CA GLN A 244 -4.92 12.49 27.20
C GLN A 244 -4.95 11.05 26.66
N ASP A 245 -6.09 10.38 26.74
CA ASP A 245 -6.26 9.04 26.17
C ASP A 245 -6.17 9.04 24.64
N ALA A 246 -6.81 10.01 23.97
CA ALA A 246 -6.72 10.15 22.52
C ALA A 246 -5.27 10.37 22.04
N VAL A 247 -4.52 11.22 22.76
CA VAL A 247 -3.10 11.46 22.47
C VAL A 247 -2.25 10.21 22.75
N ARG A 248 -2.51 9.49 23.85
CA ARG A 248 -1.80 8.26 24.20
C ARG A 248 -1.97 7.20 23.11
N ILE A 249 -3.20 6.96 22.66
CA ILE A 249 -3.48 6.00 21.59
C ILE A 249 -2.77 6.42 20.29
N LEU A 250 -2.78 7.71 19.94
CA LEU A 250 -2.07 8.19 18.74
C LEU A 250 -0.58 7.95 18.82
N ARG A 251 0.04 8.20 19.98
CA ARG A 251 1.48 7.91 20.21
C ARG A 251 1.83 6.44 20.09
N GLU A 252 0.98 5.54 20.60
CA GLU A 252 1.17 4.09 20.46
C GLU A 252 1.14 3.65 19.00
N VAL A 253 0.23 4.23 18.21
CA VAL A 253 0.16 3.99 16.76
C VAL A 253 1.39 4.54 16.04
N ASP A 254 1.88 5.72 16.42
CA ASP A 254 3.10 6.31 15.85
C ASP A 254 4.34 5.49 16.19
N ALA A 255 4.47 5.00 17.41
CA ALA A 255 5.55 4.09 17.82
C ALA A 255 5.53 2.80 16.99
N SER A 256 4.34 2.18 16.83
CA SER A 256 4.18 0.99 16.00
C SER A 256 4.58 1.23 14.54
N LEU A 257 4.25 2.39 13.97
CA LEU A 257 4.66 2.76 12.61
C LEU A 257 6.17 2.93 12.49
N TYR A 258 6.80 3.51 13.48
CA TYR A 258 8.26 3.66 13.54
C TYR A 258 8.95 2.31 13.59
N ASP A 259 8.51 1.40 14.45
CA ASP A 259 9.07 0.05 14.59
C ASP A 259 8.94 -0.77 13.32
N ILE A 260 7.73 -0.75 12.70
CA ILE A 260 7.50 -1.44 11.43
C ILE A 260 8.43 -0.89 10.35
N LEU A 261 8.54 0.44 10.23
CA LEU A 261 9.37 1.06 9.20
C LEU A 261 10.86 0.77 9.42
N THR A 262 11.32 0.76 10.68
CA THR A 262 12.68 0.39 11.05
C THR A 262 12.97 -1.04 10.62
N ARG A 263 12.10 -1.98 10.95
CA ARG A 263 12.25 -3.39 10.55
C ARG A 263 12.20 -3.58 9.03
N MET A 264 11.31 -2.84 8.34
CA MET A 264 11.29 -2.84 6.87
C MET A 264 12.61 -2.36 6.26
N ASN A 265 13.25 -1.34 6.85
CA ASN A 265 14.56 -0.87 6.38
C ASN A 265 15.66 -1.90 6.62
N GLU A 266 15.65 -2.60 7.76
CA GLU A 266 16.62 -3.67 8.04
C GLU A 266 16.53 -4.78 7.01
N ILE A 267 15.33 -5.30 6.75
CA ILE A 267 15.13 -6.35 5.74
C ILE A 267 15.46 -5.83 4.34
N ALA A 268 15.02 -4.63 3.99
CA ALA A 268 15.28 -4.09 2.66
C ALA A 268 16.78 -3.92 2.37
N LYS A 269 17.59 -3.59 3.37
CA LYS A 269 19.06 -3.46 3.24
C LYS A 269 19.76 -4.77 2.86
N SER A 270 19.20 -5.94 3.16
CA SER A 270 19.76 -7.22 2.75
C SER A 270 19.48 -7.56 1.29
N LEU A 271 18.55 -6.86 0.65
CA LEU A 271 18.16 -7.11 -0.73
C LEU A 271 19.11 -6.43 -1.71
N PRO A 272 19.52 -7.10 -2.80
CA PRO A 272 20.55 -6.59 -3.73
C PRO A 272 20.16 -5.28 -4.41
N GLU A 273 18.88 -5.03 -4.62
CA GLU A 273 18.39 -3.80 -5.25
C GLU A 273 18.30 -2.60 -4.32
N TYR A 274 18.49 -2.76 -3.01
CA TYR A 274 18.26 -1.69 -2.03
C TYR A 274 19.03 -0.40 -2.36
N THR A 275 20.34 -0.51 -2.59
CA THR A 275 21.20 0.64 -2.89
C THR A 275 20.72 1.37 -4.15
N THR A 276 20.45 0.64 -5.23
CA THR A 276 19.96 1.20 -6.48
C THR A 276 18.64 1.93 -6.32
N VAL A 277 17.74 1.39 -5.50
CA VAL A 277 16.44 2.03 -5.22
C VAL A 277 16.61 3.30 -4.39
N MET A 278 17.48 3.27 -3.38
CA MET A 278 17.73 4.42 -2.49
C MET A 278 18.46 5.58 -3.18
N GLU A 279 19.21 5.32 -4.24
CA GLU A 279 19.88 6.35 -5.05
C GLU A 279 18.89 7.12 -5.95
N MET A 280 17.70 6.58 -6.20
CA MET A 280 16.71 7.24 -7.04
C MET A 280 16.15 8.48 -6.35
N LYS A 281 16.12 9.61 -7.06
CA LYS A 281 15.64 10.88 -6.48
C LYS A 281 14.20 10.81 -6.03
N GLY A 282 13.93 11.41 -4.87
CA GLY A 282 12.62 11.35 -4.20
C GLY A 282 12.40 10.09 -3.36
N VAL A 283 13.28 9.09 -3.46
CA VAL A 283 13.23 7.90 -2.62
C VAL A 283 14.06 8.13 -1.36
N GLY A 284 13.43 7.96 -0.21
CA GLY A 284 14.07 8.04 1.10
C GLY A 284 13.73 6.80 1.93
N ILE A 285 14.25 6.75 3.15
CA ILE A 285 14.07 5.62 4.10
C ILE A 285 12.60 5.26 4.38
N SER A 286 11.68 6.21 4.20
CA SER A 286 10.24 5.96 4.36
C SER A 286 9.59 5.39 3.08
N ILE A 287 10.10 5.70 1.89
CA ILE A 287 9.49 5.31 0.61
C ILE A 287 10.15 4.06 0.06
N GLY A 288 11.48 3.97 0.12
CA GLY A 288 12.28 2.91 -0.50
C GLY A 288 11.84 1.50 -0.09
N PRO A 289 11.87 1.15 1.20
CA PRO A 289 11.48 -0.18 1.64
C PRO A 289 10.03 -0.53 1.31
N ARG A 290 9.11 0.44 1.37
CA ARG A 290 7.70 0.25 1.02
C ARG A 290 7.50 0.05 -0.48
N LEU A 291 8.34 0.69 -1.31
CA LEU A 291 8.34 0.54 -2.76
C LEU A 291 8.83 -0.87 -3.14
N ILE A 292 9.94 -1.30 -2.54
CA ILE A 292 10.49 -2.66 -2.71
C ILE A 292 9.46 -3.70 -2.26
N ALA A 293 8.84 -3.52 -1.10
CA ALA A 293 7.81 -4.41 -0.56
C ALA A 293 6.61 -4.58 -1.50
N GLU A 294 6.13 -3.49 -2.10
CA GLU A 294 4.93 -3.52 -2.93
C GLU A 294 5.21 -4.03 -4.35
N ILE A 295 6.37 -3.70 -4.92
CA ILE A 295 6.75 -4.17 -6.25
C ILE A 295 7.22 -5.62 -6.18
N GLY A 296 7.91 -6.03 -5.11
CA GLY A 296 8.62 -7.30 -5.06
C GLY A 296 9.72 -7.34 -6.12
N ASP A 297 9.99 -8.51 -6.68
CA ASP A 297 10.92 -8.62 -7.80
C ASP A 297 10.31 -8.08 -9.10
N PRO A 298 10.88 -7.02 -9.70
CA PRO A 298 10.33 -6.44 -10.92
C PRO A 298 10.43 -7.36 -12.14
N ARG A 299 11.27 -8.41 -12.11
CA ARG A 299 11.39 -9.40 -13.20
C ARG A 299 10.12 -10.25 -13.38
N ARG A 300 9.23 -10.29 -12.37
CA ARG A 300 7.89 -10.88 -12.50
C ARG A 300 7.01 -10.15 -13.52
N PHE A 301 7.31 -8.90 -13.81
CA PHE A 301 6.63 -8.14 -14.86
C PHE A 301 7.37 -8.30 -16.18
N HIS A 302 6.71 -8.82 -17.20
CA HIS A 302 7.30 -9.00 -18.52
C HIS A 302 7.79 -7.69 -19.18
N SER A 303 7.35 -6.55 -18.69
CA SER A 303 7.74 -5.22 -19.16
C SER A 303 7.46 -4.12 -18.15
N ALA A 304 8.12 -2.99 -18.30
CA ALA A 304 7.80 -1.79 -17.53
C ALA A 304 6.33 -1.34 -17.71
N LYS A 305 5.69 -1.62 -18.86
CA LYS A 305 4.27 -1.33 -19.08
C LYS A 305 3.38 -2.19 -18.15
N ALA A 306 3.77 -3.44 -17.89
CA ALA A 306 3.05 -4.32 -16.96
C ALA A 306 3.16 -3.80 -15.52
N LEU A 307 4.31 -3.29 -15.09
CA LEU A 307 4.50 -2.64 -13.78
C LEU A 307 3.63 -1.37 -13.66
N ILE A 308 3.53 -0.56 -14.72
CA ILE A 308 2.69 0.63 -14.77
C ILE A 308 1.21 0.25 -14.66
N ALA A 309 0.78 -0.80 -15.34
CA ALA A 309 -0.58 -1.34 -15.24
C ALA A 309 -0.85 -1.92 -13.83
N TYR A 310 0.12 -2.59 -13.22
CA TYR A 310 0.05 -3.04 -11.82
C TYR A 310 -0.15 -1.86 -10.85
N ALA A 311 0.51 -0.72 -11.08
CA ALA A 311 0.27 0.50 -10.33
C ALA A 311 -1.11 1.15 -10.65
N GLY A 312 -1.76 0.76 -11.75
CA GLY A 312 -3.05 1.29 -12.19
C GLY A 312 -2.99 2.76 -12.61
N ILE A 313 -1.84 3.18 -13.15
CA ILE A 313 -1.60 4.52 -13.70
C ILE A 313 -1.50 4.54 -15.22
N ASP A 314 -1.73 3.40 -15.84
CA ASP A 314 -1.89 3.27 -17.27
C ASP A 314 -3.14 4.04 -17.74
N ALA A 315 -3.04 4.65 -18.90
CA ALA A 315 -4.15 5.31 -19.60
C ALA A 315 -4.35 4.57 -20.94
N PRO A 316 -5.18 3.51 -20.97
CA PRO A 316 -5.38 2.74 -22.19
C PRO A 316 -5.92 3.63 -23.31
N PRO A 317 -5.48 3.42 -24.58
CA PRO A 317 -6.06 4.11 -25.71
C PRO A 317 -7.53 3.74 -25.85
N TYR A 318 -8.33 4.73 -26.17
CA TYR A 318 -9.72 4.52 -26.56
C TYR A 318 -9.85 4.93 -28.03
N GLN A 319 -9.96 3.92 -28.89
CA GLN A 319 -10.07 4.12 -30.34
C GLN A 319 -11.21 3.25 -30.86
N SER A 320 -12.04 3.81 -31.72
CA SER A 320 -13.12 3.11 -32.39
C SER A 320 -13.24 3.67 -33.82
N GLY A 321 -12.88 2.87 -34.80
CA GLY A 321 -12.83 3.30 -36.20
C GLY A 321 -11.91 4.51 -36.37
N ARG A 322 -12.47 5.64 -36.88
CA ARG A 322 -11.73 6.91 -37.03
C ARG A 322 -11.66 7.76 -35.77
N PHE A 323 -12.37 7.37 -34.71
CA PHE A 323 -12.39 8.12 -33.45
C PHE A 323 -11.19 7.76 -32.57
N THR A 324 -10.43 8.78 -32.14
CA THR A 324 -9.36 8.64 -31.14
C THR A 324 -9.67 9.55 -29.97
N GLY A 325 -9.94 8.98 -28.81
CA GLY A 325 -10.17 9.72 -27.56
C GLY A 325 -8.94 10.54 -27.17
N THR A 326 -9.10 11.85 -27.06
CA THR A 326 -8.04 12.78 -26.68
C THR A 326 -7.86 12.88 -25.17
N GLU A 327 -8.94 12.74 -24.39
CA GLU A 327 -8.91 12.72 -22.93
C GLU A 327 -8.81 11.30 -22.41
N ARG A 328 -7.69 11.00 -21.73
CA ARG A 328 -7.42 9.68 -21.15
C ARG A 328 -7.34 9.77 -19.64
N HIS A 329 -8.06 8.90 -18.97
CA HIS A 329 -7.99 8.76 -17.52
C HIS A 329 -7.18 7.53 -17.13
N MET A 330 -6.51 7.62 -15.96
CA MET A 330 -5.84 6.45 -15.37
C MET A 330 -6.85 5.33 -15.13
N SER A 331 -6.45 4.08 -15.42
CA SER A 331 -7.31 2.90 -15.27
C SER A 331 -7.76 2.69 -13.81
N LYS A 332 -6.91 3.05 -12.85
CA LYS A 332 -7.05 2.79 -11.41
C LYS A 332 -7.27 1.30 -11.08
N ARG A 333 -7.08 0.41 -12.07
CA ARG A 333 -7.23 -1.05 -11.96
C ARG A 333 -5.92 -1.70 -11.53
N GLY A 334 -5.40 -1.32 -10.36
CA GLY A 334 -4.13 -1.82 -9.85
C GLY A 334 -3.93 -1.41 -8.41
N SER A 335 -2.71 -1.59 -7.89
CA SER A 335 -2.37 -1.34 -6.50
C SER A 335 -2.66 0.10 -6.08
N ARG A 336 -3.51 0.26 -5.06
CA ARG A 336 -3.75 1.57 -4.42
C ARG A 336 -2.52 2.03 -3.65
N ILE A 337 -1.75 1.09 -3.11
CA ILE A 337 -0.52 1.37 -2.36
C ILE A 337 0.52 1.98 -3.29
N MET A 338 0.72 1.39 -4.50
CA MET A 338 1.61 1.96 -5.52
C MET A 338 1.24 3.38 -5.92
N ARG A 339 -0.05 3.68 -6.11
CA ARG A 339 -0.49 5.05 -6.43
C ARG A 339 -0.22 6.03 -5.29
N LYS A 340 -0.43 5.61 -4.03
CA LYS A 340 -0.12 6.42 -2.85
C LYS A 340 1.39 6.69 -2.74
N LEU A 341 2.21 5.65 -2.89
CA LEU A 341 3.67 5.78 -2.90
C LEU A 341 4.15 6.70 -4.02
N GLY A 342 3.58 6.55 -5.23
CA GLY A 342 3.87 7.43 -6.35
C GLY A 342 3.52 8.89 -6.08
N PHE A 343 2.42 9.16 -5.40
CA PHE A 343 2.08 10.51 -4.98
C PHE A 343 3.07 11.06 -3.95
N GLU A 344 3.41 10.28 -2.91
CA GLU A 344 4.38 10.68 -1.87
C GLU A 344 5.77 10.95 -2.47
N LEU A 345 6.23 10.09 -3.39
CA LEU A 345 7.49 10.25 -4.11
C LEU A 345 7.50 11.50 -4.97
N MET A 346 6.46 11.71 -5.76
CA MET A 346 6.38 12.88 -6.63
C MET A 346 6.17 14.18 -5.84
N ASP A 347 5.53 14.14 -4.69
CA ASP A 347 5.43 15.28 -3.77
C ASP A 347 6.82 15.66 -3.21
N ALA A 348 7.65 14.66 -2.86
CA ALA A 348 9.03 14.89 -2.46
C ALA A 348 9.86 15.52 -3.60
N ILE A 349 9.73 15.01 -4.84
CA ILE A 349 10.38 15.61 -6.00
C ILE A 349 9.90 17.04 -6.23
N ASN A 350 8.60 17.30 -6.14
CA ASN A 350 8.04 18.63 -6.31
C ASN A 350 8.53 19.63 -5.25
N LYS A 351 8.73 19.20 -4.01
CA LYS A 351 9.25 20.05 -2.92
C LYS A 351 10.75 20.35 -3.06
N HIS A 352 11.50 19.44 -3.66
CA HIS A 352 12.96 19.50 -3.76
C HIS A 352 13.49 19.72 -5.19
N GLN A 353 12.70 20.34 -6.07
CA GLN A 353 13.01 20.53 -7.49
C GLN A 353 14.43 21.09 -7.75
N LYS A 354 14.84 22.11 -6.97
CA LYS A 354 16.16 22.73 -7.13
C LYS A 354 17.30 21.76 -6.82
N SER A 355 17.12 20.90 -5.82
CA SER A 355 18.13 19.90 -5.41
C SER A 355 18.18 18.70 -6.36
N TYR A 356 17.16 18.52 -7.18
CA TYR A 356 17.04 17.41 -8.14
C TYR A 356 17.14 17.86 -9.59
N ALA A 357 17.73 19.05 -9.82
CA ALA A 357 18.04 19.52 -11.17
C ALA A 357 18.94 18.50 -11.91
N GLY A 358 18.64 18.22 -13.19
CA GLY A 358 19.32 17.19 -13.98
C GLY A 358 18.77 15.76 -13.79
N ASP A 359 17.90 15.52 -12.81
CA ASP A 359 17.25 14.21 -12.68
C ASP A 359 16.18 14.04 -13.78
N PRO A 360 16.20 12.95 -14.54
CA PRO A 360 15.31 12.76 -15.68
C PRO A 360 13.83 12.72 -15.33
N VAL A 361 13.47 12.32 -14.10
CA VAL A 361 12.06 12.29 -13.61
C VAL A 361 11.63 13.69 -13.23
N CYS A 362 12.48 14.43 -12.52
CA CYS A 362 12.23 15.82 -12.12
C CYS A 362 12.07 16.71 -13.36
N GLU A 363 12.98 16.62 -14.31
CA GLU A 363 12.92 17.39 -15.56
C GLU A 363 11.67 17.08 -16.40
N TYR A 364 11.31 15.79 -16.47
CA TYR A 364 10.07 15.40 -17.15
C TYR A 364 8.82 15.95 -16.45
N PHE A 365 8.81 15.98 -15.12
CA PHE A 365 7.74 16.62 -14.35
C PHE A 365 7.64 18.10 -14.69
N LEU A 366 8.75 18.84 -14.68
CA LEU A 366 8.80 20.27 -15.01
C LEU A 366 8.36 20.55 -16.44
N ALA A 367 8.82 19.76 -17.41
CA ALA A 367 8.38 19.87 -18.79
C ALA A 367 6.86 19.68 -18.93
N LYS A 368 6.28 18.70 -18.23
CA LYS A 368 4.82 18.50 -18.21
C LYS A 368 4.05 19.63 -17.53
N ARG A 369 4.66 20.32 -16.58
CA ARG A 369 4.12 21.54 -15.97
C ARG A 369 4.18 22.71 -16.95
N ALA A 370 5.28 22.87 -17.68
CA ALA A 370 5.45 23.89 -18.72
C ALA A 370 4.46 23.71 -19.88
N GLU A 371 4.08 22.46 -20.21
CA GLU A 371 2.99 22.18 -21.17
C GLU A 371 1.58 22.58 -20.66
N GLY A 372 1.47 23.22 -19.48
CA GLY A 372 0.18 23.64 -18.89
C GLY A 372 -0.59 22.54 -18.18
N LYS A 373 -0.03 21.34 -17.98
CA LYS A 373 -0.74 20.26 -17.29
C LYS A 373 -0.92 20.55 -15.80
N LYS A 374 -2.09 20.20 -15.26
CA LYS A 374 -2.36 20.30 -13.81
C LYS A 374 -1.31 19.52 -13.03
N CYS A 375 -0.91 20.02 -11.85
CA CYS A 375 0.18 19.47 -11.06
C CYS A 375 0.07 17.95 -10.86
N ARG A 376 -1.09 17.45 -10.41
CA ARG A 376 -1.30 16.00 -10.19
C ARG A 376 -1.19 15.18 -11.49
N VAL A 377 -1.59 15.72 -12.63
CA VAL A 377 -1.46 15.05 -13.93
C VAL A 377 0.01 14.93 -14.31
N ALA A 378 0.78 16.01 -14.16
CA ALA A 378 2.21 16.04 -14.41
C ALA A 378 2.96 15.06 -13.45
N MET A 379 2.59 15.02 -12.15
CA MET A 379 3.14 14.10 -11.17
C MET A 379 2.98 12.63 -11.61
N PHE A 380 1.78 12.20 -12.00
CA PHE A 380 1.55 10.82 -12.42
C PHE A 380 2.16 10.48 -13.78
N ALA A 381 2.30 11.47 -14.68
CA ALA A 381 3.08 11.30 -15.92
C ALA A 381 4.58 11.05 -15.61
N ALA A 382 5.15 11.82 -14.67
CA ALA A 382 6.53 11.64 -14.24
C ALA A 382 6.71 10.36 -13.41
N TYR A 383 5.73 9.95 -12.60
CA TYR A 383 5.76 8.66 -11.91
C TYR A 383 5.77 7.47 -12.89
N ASN A 384 5.06 7.57 -14.02
CA ASN A 384 5.16 6.58 -15.10
C ASN A 384 6.60 6.46 -15.62
N LYS A 385 7.30 7.60 -15.82
CA LYS A 385 8.72 7.61 -16.22
C LYS A 385 9.60 7.00 -15.11
N PHE A 386 9.35 7.34 -13.85
CA PHE A 386 10.05 6.73 -12.70
C PHE A 386 9.94 5.20 -12.71
N LEU A 387 8.74 4.65 -12.87
CA LEU A 387 8.53 3.20 -12.87
C LEU A 387 9.26 2.49 -14.04
N ARG A 388 9.41 3.14 -15.19
CA ARG A 388 10.23 2.62 -16.30
C ARG A 388 11.69 2.54 -15.93
N ILE A 389 12.23 3.60 -15.31
CA ILE A 389 13.61 3.65 -14.85
C ILE A 389 13.83 2.62 -13.73
N TYR A 390 12.89 2.55 -12.77
CA TYR A 390 12.93 1.56 -11.70
C TYR A 390 13.01 0.14 -12.26
N HIS A 391 12.07 -0.23 -13.14
CA HIS A 391 12.04 -1.56 -13.73
C HIS A 391 13.35 -1.90 -14.45
N SER A 392 13.90 -0.99 -15.25
CA SER A 392 15.16 -1.22 -15.97
C SER A 392 16.34 -1.39 -15.00
N ARG A 393 16.57 -0.43 -14.11
CA ARG A 393 17.74 -0.43 -13.21
C ARG A 393 17.72 -1.62 -12.25
N VAL A 394 16.57 -1.88 -11.61
CA VAL A 394 16.47 -2.95 -10.62
C VAL A 394 16.53 -4.33 -11.28
N SER A 395 15.91 -4.51 -12.45
CA SER A 395 16.02 -5.78 -13.17
C SER A 395 17.45 -6.07 -13.60
N SER A 396 18.25 -5.06 -13.98
CA SER A 396 19.67 -5.24 -14.32
C SER A 396 20.47 -5.75 -13.12
N VAL A 397 20.34 -5.09 -11.96
CA VAL A 397 21.03 -5.50 -10.72
C VAL A 397 20.67 -6.93 -10.33
N LEU A 398 19.38 -7.29 -10.37
CA LEU A 398 18.93 -8.62 -10.01
C LEU A 398 19.36 -9.71 -11.01
N ASN A 399 19.57 -9.38 -12.28
CA ASN A 399 20.12 -10.31 -13.26
C ASN A 399 21.63 -10.51 -13.08
N GLU A 400 22.36 -9.51 -12.61
CA GLU A 400 23.79 -9.60 -12.31
C GLU A 400 24.05 -10.41 -11.03
N SER A 401 23.16 -10.33 -10.04
CA SER A 401 23.26 -11.07 -8.77
C SER A 401 23.01 -12.58 -8.92
N VAL A 402 22.48 -13.05 -10.03
CA VAL A 402 22.20 -14.47 -10.33
C VAL A 402 23.34 -15.13 -11.12
N LYS A 403 24.31 -14.35 -11.64
CA LYS A 403 25.54 -14.84 -12.25
C LYS A 403 26.63 -15.04 -11.20
#